data_373a433513fc3f481a48ed19b1dacecb
#
_entry.id   373a433513fc3f481a48ed19b1dacecb
#
_cell.length_a   1.000
_cell.length_b   1.000
_cell.length_c   1.000
_cell.angle_alpha   90.00
_cell.angle_beta   90.00
_cell.angle_gamma   90.00
#
_symmetry.space_group_name_H-M   'P 1'
#
loop_
_entity.id
_entity.type
_entity.pdbx_description
1 polymer ?
#
loop_
_entity_poly.entity_id
_entity_poly.type
_entity_poly.pdbx_seq_one_letter_code
_entity_poly.pdbx_strand_id
1 'polypeptide(L)'
;MGLPWQSLIAYLRIVTNPRIFDPPARTSDAWREISSWLAVRAAWIPIPTERHHAVLGALLHDGVNADLLPDAHLAALAIEHGLTLCSTDGDFARFAELRWENPLA
;
A
#
# COMPACT_ATOMS: atom_id res chain seq x y z
N MET A 1 -3.07 -12.74 2.74
CA MET A 1 -3.04 -11.48 1.98
C MET A 1 -2.98 -10.31 2.95
N GLY A 2 -1.91 -9.53 2.85
CA GLY A 2 -1.71 -8.36 3.71
C GLY A 2 -2.39 -7.13 3.13
N LEU A 3 -3.19 -6.45 3.97
CA LEU A 3 -3.94 -5.25 3.58
C LEU A 3 -3.60 -4.09 4.52
N PRO A 4 -2.48 -3.37 4.29
CA PRO A 4 -2.09 -2.28 5.19
C PRO A 4 -3.11 -1.14 5.13
N TRP A 5 -3.32 -0.48 6.27
CA TRP A 5 -4.28 0.61 6.35
C TRP A 5 -4.00 1.73 5.36
N GLN A 6 -2.73 2.01 5.07
CA GLN A 6 -2.35 3.03 4.09
C GLN A 6 -2.97 2.74 2.71
N SER A 7 -2.95 1.47 2.30
CA SER A 7 -3.55 1.06 1.03
C SER A 7 -5.07 1.12 1.07
N LEU A 8 -5.67 0.73 2.19
CA LEU A 8 -7.13 0.79 2.36
C LEU A 8 -7.64 2.23 2.32
N ILE A 9 -6.94 3.15 2.99
CA ILE A 9 -7.28 4.58 2.96
C ILE A 9 -7.10 5.16 1.56
N ALA A 10 -6.02 4.77 0.86
CA ALA A 10 -5.80 5.21 -0.51
C ALA A 10 -6.94 4.76 -1.43
N TYR A 11 -7.41 3.52 -1.29
CA TYR A 11 -8.57 3.02 -2.03
C TYR A 11 -9.80 3.89 -1.78
N LEU A 12 -10.11 4.17 -0.51
CA LEU A 12 -11.26 5.01 -0.16
C LEU A 12 -11.17 6.39 -0.81
N ARG A 13 -9.99 7.01 -0.77
CA ARG A 13 -9.79 8.33 -1.36
C ARG A 13 -10.02 8.34 -2.87
N ILE A 14 -9.60 7.31 -3.56
CA ILE A 14 -9.70 7.23 -5.01
C ILE A 14 -11.13 6.98 -5.45
N VAL A 15 -11.80 5.97 -4.90
CA VAL A 15 -13.14 5.57 -5.39
C VAL A 15 -14.23 6.54 -5.00
N THR A 16 -14.03 7.34 -3.95
CA THR A 16 -15.00 8.36 -3.52
C THR A 16 -14.73 9.75 -4.13
N ASN A 17 -13.67 9.89 -4.92
CA ASN A 17 -13.29 11.17 -5.49
C ASN A 17 -14.06 11.44 -6.80
N PRO A 18 -14.94 12.48 -6.85
CA PRO A 18 -15.72 12.79 -8.03
C PRO A 18 -14.88 13.25 -9.22
N ARG A 19 -13.61 13.63 -9.00
CA ARG A 19 -12.70 14.00 -10.08
C ARG A 19 -12.14 12.79 -10.82
N ILE A 20 -12.20 11.61 -10.20
CA ILE A 20 -11.66 10.37 -10.75
C ILE A 20 -12.79 9.49 -11.28
N PHE A 21 -13.87 9.36 -10.53
CA PHE A 21 -15.03 8.54 -10.87
C PHE A 21 -16.30 9.39 -10.93
N ASP A 22 -17.10 9.19 -11.97
CA ASP A 22 -18.39 9.84 -12.13
C ASP A 22 -19.45 8.80 -12.52
N PRO A 23 -20.38 8.44 -11.63
CA PRO A 23 -20.47 8.93 -10.25
C PRO A 23 -19.42 8.31 -9.32
N PRO A 24 -19.02 9.01 -8.26
CA PRO A 24 -18.12 8.44 -7.27
C PRO A 24 -18.86 7.42 -6.41
N ALA A 25 -18.10 6.47 -5.84
CA ALA A 25 -18.66 5.53 -4.88
C ALA A 25 -19.07 6.27 -3.60
N ARG A 26 -20.14 5.81 -2.95
CA ARG A 26 -20.48 6.28 -1.62
C ARG A 26 -19.45 5.77 -0.63
N THR A 27 -19.07 6.60 0.34
CA THR A 27 -18.11 6.20 1.36
C THR A 27 -18.57 4.94 2.11
N SER A 28 -19.85 4.84 2.43
CA SER A 28 -20.39 3.66 3.12
C SER A 28 -20.29 2.39 2.27
N ASP A 29 -20.47 2.49 0.97
CA ASP A 29 -20.35 1.34 0.07
C ASP A 29 -18.90 0.90 -0.09
N ALA A 30 -17.98 1.87 -0.21
CA ALA A 30 -16.55 1.58 -0.27
C ALA A 30 -16.04 0.96 1.03
N TRP A 31 -16.52 1.43 2.17
CA TRP A 31 -16.19 0.85 3.47
C TRP A 31 -16.71 -0.57 3.60
N ARG A 32 -17.90 -0.84 3.08
CA ARG A 32 -18.46 -2.21 3.06
C ARG A 32 -17.58 -3.14 2.24
N GLU A 33 -17.05 -2.66 1.13
CA GLU A 33 -16.13 -3.42 0.29
C GLU A 33 -14.85 -3.77 1.05
N ILE A 34 -14.25 -2.79 1.74
CA ILE A 34 -13.08 -3.02 2.60
C ILE A 34 -13.40 -4.05 3.68
N SER A 35 -14.56 -3.92 4.31
CA SER A 35 -14.98 -4.84 5.36
C SER A 35 -15.10 -6.28 4.83
N SER A 36 -15.57 -6.43 3.59
CA SER A 36 -15.64 -7.75 2.96
C SER A 36 -14.26 -8.35 2.71
N TRP A 37 -13.28 -7.53 2.32
CA TRP A 37 -11.91 -7.99 2.13
C TRP A 37 -11.26 -8.43 3.44
N LEU A 38 -11.46 -7.65 4.51
CA LEU A 38 -10.91 -7.96 5.82
C LEU A 38 -11.57 -9.18 6.47
N ALA A 39 -12.79 -9.53 6.04
CA ALA A 39 -13.48 -10.72 6.52
C ALA A 39 -12.93 -12.02 5.90
N VAL A 40 -12.16 -11.94 4.82
CA VAL A 40 -11.52 -13.11 4.21
C VAL A 40 -10.53 -13.70 5.21
N ARG A 41 -10.60 -15.03 5.42
CA ARG A 41 -9.83 -15.72 6.46
C ARG A 41 -8.31 -15.51 6.35
N ALA A 42 -7.78 -15.40 5.13
CA ALA A 42 -6.36 -15.21 4.88
C ALA A 42 -5.94 -13.73 4.91
N ALA A 43 -6.88 -12.79 5.09
CA ALA A 43 -6.57 -11.36 5.13
C ALA A 43 -6.06 -10.96 6.50
N TRP A 44 -5.10 -10.03 6.54
CA TRP A 44 -4.57 -9.47 7.76
C TRP A 44 -4.00 -8.08 7.49
N ILE A 45 -3.84 -7.31 8.54
CA ILE A 45 -3.32 -5.94 8.44
C ILE A 45 -1.86 -5.96 8.89
N PRO A 46 -0.88 -5.81 7.97
CA PRO A 46 0.52 -5.70 8.37
C PRO A 46 0.76 -4.39 9.12
N ILE A 47 1.48 -4.49 10.23
CA ILE A 47 1.90 -3.34 11.02
C ILE A 47 3.42 -3.30 11.09
N PRO A 48 4.03 -2.14 11.40
CA PRO A 48 5.46 -2.06 11.56
C PRO A 48 5.97 -3.05 12.61
N THR A 49 7.07 -3.73 12.29
CA THR A 49 7.76 -4.64 13.19
C THR A 49 8.89 -3.92 13.93
N GLU A 50 9.59 -4.64 14.82
CA GLU A 50 10.79 -4.13 15.47
C GLU A 50 11.87 -3.72 14.47
N ARG A 51 11.86 -4.31 13.28
CA ARG A 51 12.84 -4.03 12.22
C ARG A 51 12.48 -2.82 11.37
N HIS A 52 11.30 -2.21 11.60
CA HIS A 52 10.80 -1.15 10.71
C HIS A 52 11.76 0.02 10.60
N HIS A 53 12.32 0.47 11.72
CA HIS A 53 13.27 1.58 11.72
C HIS A 53 14.49 1.29 10.83
N ALA A 54 15.07 0.11 10.96
CA ALA A 54 16.24 -0.27 10.17
C ALA A 54 15.89 -0.48 8.69
N VAL A 55 14.77 -1.15 8.40
CA VAL A 55 14.35 -1.43 7.02
C VAL A 55 13.97 -0.14 6.31
N LEU A 56 13.15 0.68 6.93
CA LEU A 56 12.76 1.98 6.36
C LEU A 56 13.98 2.87 6.16
N GLY A 57 14.85 2.95 7.14
CA GLY A 57 16.07 3.75 7.05
C GLY A 57 16.96 3.34 5.88
N ALA A 58 17.04 2.04 5.60
CA ALA A 58 17.82 1.54 4.47
C ALA A 58 17.23 1.95 3.11
N LEU A 59 15.92 2.22 3.05
CA LEU A 59 15.26 2.68 1.82
C LEU A 59 15.35 4.19 1.64
N LEU A 60 15.61 4.94 2.69
CA LEU A 60 15.62 6.41 2.65
C LEU A 60 17.02 6.91 2.27
N HIS A 61 17.17 7.22 0.99
CA HIS A 61 18.38 7.85 0.45
C HIS A 61 18.00 9.17 -0.21
N ASP A 62 18.96 9.96 -0.65
CA ASP A 62 18.73 11.32 -1.14
C ASP A 62 17.83 11.38 -2.39
N GLY A 63 17.68 10.28 -3.11
CA GLY A 63 16.75 10.17 -4.24
C GLY A 63 15.29 9.99 -3.84
N VAL A 64 14.99 9.76 -2.56
CA VAL A 64 13.63 9.58 -2.05
C VAL A 64 13.13 10.94 -1.54
N ASN A 65 12.28 11.58 -2.33
CA ASN A 65 11.70 12.87 -1.97
C ASN A 65 10.40 12.70 -1.17
N ALA A 66 9.77 13.82 -0.80
CA ALA A 66 8.57 13.83 0.03
C ALA A 66 7.44 12.98 -0.58
N ASP A 67 7.29 12.99 -1.90
CA ASP A 67 6.21 12.26 -2.57
C ASP A 67 6.38 10.74 -2.48
N LEU A 68 7.62 10.27 -2.32
CA LEU A 68 7.95 8.85 -2.23
C LEU A 68 7.97 8.32 -0.79
N LEU A 69 7.88 9.19 0.23
CA LEU A 69 7.94 8.74 1.63
C LEU A 69 6.82 7.78 2.00
N PRO A 70 5.54 8.03 1.62
CA PRO A 70 4.49 7.04 1.89
C PRO A 70 4.74 5.71 1.20
N ASP A 71 5.29 5.72 -0.02
CA ASP A 71 5.64 4.51 -0.75
C ASP A 71 6.79 3.75 -0.08
N ALA A 72 7.78 4.47 0.44
CA ALA A 72 8.88 3.87 1.20
C ALA A 72 8.36 3.15 2.44
N HIS A 73 7.37 3.71 3.13
CA HIS A 73 6.73 3.07 4.28
C HIS A 73 6.05 1.76 3.88
N LEU A 74 5.28 1.75 2.79
CA LEU A 74 4.64 0.54 2.28
C LEU A 74 5.67 -0.50 1.84
N ALA A 75 6.73 -0.07 1.17
CA ALA A 75 7.82 -0.96 0.76
C ALA A 75 8.48 -1.60 1.98
N ALA A 76 8.74 -0.83 3.04
CA ALA A 76 9.32 -1.34 4.27
C ALA A 76 8.42 -2.38 4.92
N LEU A 77 7.11 -2.14 4.99
CA LEU A 77 6.16 -3.13 5.52
C LEU A 77 6.22 -4.45 4.74
N ALA A 78 6.24 -4.37 3.41
CA ALA A 78 6.32 -5.56 2.58
C ALA A 78 7.62 -6.32 2.80
N ILE A 79 8.76 -5.64 2.89
CA ILE A 79 10.06 -6.24 3.13
C ILE A 79 10.10 -6.91 4.51
N GLU A 80 9.64 -6.20 5.56
CA GLU A 80 9.65 -6.71 6.94
C GLU A 80 8.88 -8.01 7.09
N HIS A 81 7.75 -8.11 6.39
CA HIS A 81 6.87 -9.27 6.47
C HIS A 81 7.14 -10.32 5.38
N GLY A 82 8.18 -10.11 4.56
CA GLY A 82 8.52 -11.05 3.49
C GLY A 82 7.46 -11.14 2.40
N LEU A 83 6.76 -10.05 2.11
CA LEU A 83 5.67 -10.00 1.15
C LEU A 83 6.11 -9.43 -0.19
N THR A 84 5.38 -9.80 -1.23
CA THR A 84 5.46 -9.15 -2.53
C THR A 84 4.41 -8.03 -2.58
N LEU A 85 4.84 -6.82 -2.90
CA LEU A 85 3.92 -5.70 -3.07
C LEU A 85 3.31 -5.74 -4.47
N CYS A 86 1.98 -5.71 -4.55
CA CYS A 86 1.27 -5.63 -5.82
C CYS A 86 0.78 -4.20 -6.02
N SER A 87 1.23 -3.56 -7.09
CA SER A 87 0.83 -2.19 -7.43
C SER A 87 1.08 -1.91 -8.90
N THR A 88 0.23 -1.06 -9.48
CA THR A 88 0.43 -0.55 -10.84
C THR A 88 1.37 0.65 -10.86
N ASP A 89 1.77 1.17 -9.69
CA ASP A 89 2.64 2.33 -9.58
C ASP A 89 4.09 1.94 -9.79
N GLY A 90 4.69 2.40 -10.91
CA GLY A 90 6.08 2.12 -11.26
C GLY A 90 7.11 2.71 -10.30
N ASP A 91 6.73 3.64 -9.43
CA ASP A 91 7.66 4.22 -8.46
C ASP A 91 8.20 3.19 -7.48
N PHE A 92 7.47 2.08 -7.25
CA PHE A 92 7.96 1.00 -6.40
C PHE A 92 9.20 0.28 -6.94
N ALA A 93 9.47 0.37 -8.25
CA ALA A 93 10.67 -0.19 -8.85
C ALA A 93 11.96 0.49 -8.34
N ARG A 94 11.85 1.66 -7.71
CA ARG A 94 12.99 2.38 -7.13
C ARG A 94 13.56 1.73 -5.88
N PHE A 95 12.81 0.81 -5.27
CA PHE A 95 13.22 0.12 -4.03
C PHE A 95 13.76 -1.27 -4.40
N ALA A 96 15.08 -1.38 -4.54
CA ALA A 96 15.73 -2.58 -5.09
C ALA A 96 15.51 -3.84 -4.23
N GLU A 97 15.40 -3.69 -2.91
CA GLU A 97 15.16 -4.82 -2.01
C GLU A 97 13.70 -5.28 -1.98
N LEU A 98 12.79 -4.49 -2.56
CA LEU A 98 11.37 -4.78 -2.58
C LEU A 98 11.05 -5.78 -3.69
N ARG A 99 10.31 -6.83 -3.35
CA ARG A 99 9.65 -7.65 -4.36
C ARG A 99 8.35 -6.96 -4.77
N TRP A 100 8.36 -6.42 -5.96
CA TRP A 100 7.22 -5.67 -6.51
C TRP A 100 6.71 -6.36 -7.77
N GLU A 101 5.39 -6.42 -7.88
CA GLU A 101 4.73 -7.00 -9.03
C GLU A 101 3.63 -6.08 -9.52
N ASN A 102 3.63 -5.80 -10.82
CA ASN A 102 2.54 -5.06 -11.46
C ASN A 102 1.52 -6.09 -11.99
N PRO A 103 0.30 -6.13 -11.42
CA PRO A 103 -0.70 -7.14 -11.80
C PRO A 103 -1.24 -6.95 -13.22
N LEU A 104 -0.98 -5.80 -13.85
CA LEU A 104 -1.42 -5.51 -15.21
C LEU A 104 -0.31 -5.71 -16.26
N ALA A 105 0.89 -6.03 -15.82
CA ALA A 105 2.02 -6.26 -16.74
C ALA A 105 2.01 -7.66 -17.34
#